data_3569e7673faf414fec212b04411805da
#
_entry.id   3569e7673faf414fec212b04411805da
#
_cell.length_a   1.000
_cell.length_b   1.000
_cell.length_c   1.000
_cell.angle_alpha   90.00
_cell.angle_beta   90.00
_cell.angle_gamma   90.00
#
_symmetry.space_group_name_H-M   'P 1'
#
loop_
_entity.id
_entity.type
_entity.pdbx_description
1 polymer ?
#
loop_
_entity_poly.entity_id
_entity_poly.type
_entity_poly.pdbx_seq_one_letter_code
_entity_poly.pdbx_strand_id
1 'polypeptide(L)'
;CRRMGHQAVVLPRIPESNQPGQAHASVVVVVTDSRHLPAAAASHRLDAAARWLMRQGIHSFYKKTDSAARGPLAAELAALARVEPTCAVYFVPAFPRLGRTVTDGVLYIDGVPVAETAFAKDPRSPIHTSSLLTLLRQQTDVPVTQSSGKREASATLVLCDGTTDDDVRASVDTAQRDGARIAGPAGALEALLPHLDLDVSEPLESRVDRSS
;
A
#
# COMPACT_ATOMS: atom_id res chain seq x y z
N CYS A 1 -4.66 12.78 2.69
CA CYS A 1 -5.23 12.97 4.04
C CYS A 1 -5.31 14.46 4.40
N ARG A 2 -4.21 15.20 4.56
CA ARG A 2 -4.27 16.63 4.97
C ARG A 2 -5.09 17.52 4.05
N ARG A 3 -5.02 17.33 2.71
CA ARG A 3 -5.84 18.08 1.74
C ARG A 3 -7.34 17.83 1.89
N MET A 4 -7.73 16.74 2.57
CA MET A 4 -9.12 16.37 2.86
C MET A 4 -9.50 16.70 4.32
N GLY A 5 -8.74 17.53 5.03
CA GLY A 5 -9.03 17.96 6.40
C GLY A 5 -8.64 16.97 7.50
N HIS A 6 -8.02 15.83 7.18
CA HIS A 6 -7.64 14.85 8.19
C HIS A 6 -6.31 15.20 8.85
N GLN A 7 -6.26 15.09 10.18
CA GLN A 7 -5.00 15.20 10.91
C GLN A 7 -4.15 13.96 10.69
N ALA A 8 -2.95 14.13 10.13
CA ALA A 8 -2.01 13.06 9.87
C ALA A 8 -0.66 13.33 10.54
N VAL A 9 -0.18 12.35 11.27
CA VAL A 9 1.15 12.34 11.87
C VAL A 9 2.04 11.38 11.10
N VAL A 10 3.26 11.82 10.79
CA VAL A 10 4.27 11.03 10.11
C VAL A 10 5.37 10.68 11.09
N LEU A 11 5.56 9.40 11.33
CA LEU A 11 6.63 8.85 12.15
C LEU A 11 7.77 8.39 11.23
N PRO A 12 8.95 9.02 11.28
CA PRO A 12 10.10 8.65 10.42
C PRO A 12 10.68 7.28 10.77
N ARG A 13 10.34 6.75 11.94
CA ARG A 13 10.70 5.41 12.43
C ARG A 13 9.68 4.96 13.48
N ILE A 14 9.68 3.66 13.78
CA ILE A 14 8.89 3.11 14.88
C ILE A 14 9.45 3.68 16.20
N PRO A 15 8.62 4.30 17.05
CA PRO A 15 9.07 4.80 18.35
C PRO A 15 9.57 3.66 19.26
N GLU A 16 10.64 3.90 20.01
CA GLU A 16 11.19 2.94 20.97
C GLU A 16 10.29 2.80 22.22
N SER A 17 9.54 3.83 22.56
CA SER A 17 8.60 3.82 23.67
C SER A 17 7.18 3.50 23.20
N ASN A 18 6.46 2.70 24.01
CA ASN A 18 5.03 2.43 23.82
C ASN A 18 4.13 3.63 24.21
N GLN A 19 4.69 4.84 24.40
CA GLN A 19 3.88 5.97 24.78
C GLN A 19 3.03 6.43 23.60
N PRO A 20 1.70 6.45 23.72
CA PRO A 20 0.78 7.03 22.74
C PRO A 20 0.86 8.56 22.83
N GLY A 21 2.02 9.14 22.54
CA GLY A 21 2.24 10.60 22.61
C GLY A 21 1.56 11.39 21.49
N GLN A 22 0.64 10.77 20.72
CA GLN A 22 0.02 11.40 19.57
C GLN A 22 -1.48 11.06 19.46
N ALA A 23 -2.16 11.13 20.58
CA ALA A 23 -3.54 10.70 20.80
C ALA A 23 -4.64 11.45 20.01
N HIS A 24 -4.31 12.31 19.04
CA HIS A 24 -5.31 13.10 18.31
C HIS A 24 -5.18 13.07 16.79
N ALA A 25 -4.37 12.17 16.22
CA ALA A 25 -4.25 12.07 14.77
C ALA A 25 -5.19 10.99 14.21
N SER A 26 -6.06 11.37 13.28
CA SER A 26 -6.94 10.44 12.57
C SER A 26 -6.15 9.45 11.69
N VAL A 27 -4.94 9.83 11.28
CA VAL A 27 -4.06 9.01 10.43
C VAL A 27 -2.64 9.00 10.96
N VAL A 28 -2.10 7.81 11.18
CA VAL A 28 -0.69 7.61 11.55
C VAL A 28 0.07 6.99 10.37
N VAL A 29 1.11 7.65 9.92
CA VAL A 29 1.99 7.16 8.85
C VAL A 29 3.33 6.73 9.46
N VAL A 30 3.66 5.44 9.38
CA VAL A 30 4.96 4.92 9.77
C VAL A 30 5.83 4.75 8.54
N VAL A 31 6.97 5.45 8.50
CA VAL A 31 7.93 5.34 7.39
C VAL A 31 8.80 4.11 7.61
N THR A 32 8.65 3.11 6.74
CA THR A 32 9.47 1.88 6.80
C THR A 32 10.81 2.04 6.07
N ASP A 33 10.92 2.97 5.13
CA ASP A 33 12.11 3.21 4.30
C ASP A 33 12.73 1.90 3.76
N SER A 34 11.89 1.03 3.23
CA SER A 34 12.21 -0.38 2.93
C SER A 34 12.52 -0.64 1.46
N ARG A 35 12.27 0.34 0.55
CA ARG A 35 12.41 0.15 -0.91
C ARG A 35 13.76 -0.42 -1.35
N HIS A 36 14.84 -0.06 -0.67
CA HIS A 36 16.20 -0.44 -1.05
C HIS A 36 16.81 -1.49 -0.12
N LEU A 37 16.00 -2.09 0.73
CA LEU A 37 16.44 -3.15 1.64
C LEU A 37 16.34 -4.52 0.97
N PRO A 38 17.17 -5.48 1.42
CA PRO A 38 16.94 -6.89 1.11
C PRO A 38 15.54 -7.34 1.57
N ALA A 39 14.94 -8.30 0.85
CA ALA A 39 13.57 -8.76 1.08
C ALA A 39 13.28 -9.13 2.55
N ALA A 40 14.18 -9.88 3.19
CA ALA A 40 14.03 -10.26 4.60
C ALA A 40 14.01 -9.05 5.55
N ALA A 41 14.88 -8.07 5.32
CA ALA A 41 14.94 -6.86 6.15
C ALA A 41 13.68 -5.97 5.94
N ALA A 42 13.19 -5.86 4.71
CA ALA A 42 11.97 -5.14 4.40
C ALA A 42 10.75 -5.80 5.05
N SER A 43 10.63 -7.13 4.92
CA SER A 43 9.59 -7.93 5.56
C SER A 43 9.58 -7.74 7.09
N HIS A 44 10.74 -7.87 7.74
CA HIS A 44 10.88 -7.67 9.19
C HIS A 44 10.47 -6.24 9.61
N ARG A 45 10.90 -5.23 8.85
CA ARG A 45 10.57 -3.83 9.16
C ARG A 45 9.07 -3.54 9.02
N LEU A 46 8.42 -4.13 8.02
CA LEU A 46 6.97 -4.02 7.87
C LEU A 46 6.22 -4.73 9.00
N ASP A 47 6.60 -5.97 9.33
CA ASP A 47 5.99 -6.72 10.43
C ASP A 47 6.11 -5.96 11.76
N ALA A 48 7.29 -5.42 12.05
CA ALA A 48 7.52 -4.62 13.25
C ALA A 48 6.62 -3.37 13.29
N ALA A 49 6.47 -2.66 12.16
CA ALA A 49 5.60 -1.48 12.05
C ALA A 49 4.13 -1.84 12.25
N ALA A 50 3.65 -2.89 11.59
CA ALA A 50 2.27 -3.35 11.71
C ALA A 50 1.94 -3.79 13.15
N ARG A 51 2.80 -4.59 13.77
CA ARG A 51 2.63 -5.03 15.17
C ARG A 51 2.69 -3.85 16.15
N TRP A 52 3.53 -2.85 15.88
CA TRP A 52 3.56 -1.64 16.71
C TRP A 52 2.23 -0.90 16.60
N LEU A 53 1.68 -0.69 15.40
CA LEU A 53 0.37 -0.07 15.19
C LEU A 53 -0.75 -0.83 15.91
N MET A 54 -0.76 -2.17 15.83
CA MET A 54 -1.74 -3.01 16.53
C MET A 54 -1.66 -2.83 18.04
N ARG A 55 -0.46 -2.74 18.62
CA ARG A 55 -0.29 -2.44 20.05
C ARG A 55 -0.77 -1.05 20.46
N GLN A 56 -0.87 -0.11 19.49
CA GLN A 56 -1.51 1.20 19.72
C GLN A 56 -3.03 1.16 19.52
N GLY A 57 -3.64 -0.01 19.30
CA GLY A 57 -5.07 -0.15 19.03
C GLY A 57 -5.48 0.17 17.60
N ILE A 58 -4.51 0.35 16.68
CA ILE A 58 -4.77 0.63 15.27
C ILE A 58 -4.81 -0.69 14.52
N HIS A 59 -5.97 -1.08 14.02
CA HIS A 59 -6.19 -2.35 13.32
C HIS A 59 -6.48 -2.17 11.82
N SER A 60 -6.81 -0.95 11.38
CA SER A 60 -7.00 -0.64 9.96
C SER A 60 -5.70 -0.14 9.36
N PHE A 61 -5.16 -0.87 8.37
CA PHE A 61 -3.88 -0.56 7.74
C PHE A 61 -4.01 -0.38 6.25
N TYR A 62 -3.28 0.59 5.74
CA TYR A 62 -2.98 0.73 4.33
C TYR A 62 -1.47 0.62 4.10
N LYS A 63 -1.03 -0.31 3.23
CA LYS A 63 0.37 -0.39 2.82
C LYS A 63 0.60 0.44 1.57
N LYS A 64 1.25 1.58 1.71
CA LYS A 64 1.68 2.39 0.57
C LYS A 64 2.80 1.66 -0.19
N THR A 65 2.59 1.43 -1.49
CA THR A 65 3.59 0.81 -2.37
C THR A 65 4.15 1.81 -3.38
N ASP A 66 5.27 1.43 -4.01
CA ASP A 66 5.78 2.15 -5.19
C ASP A 66 4.84 1.95 -6.39
N SER A 67 4.57 3.01 -7.16
CA SER A 67 3.64 2.96 -8.29
C SER A 67 4.22 2.27 -9.55
N ALA A 68 5.52 1.98 -9.56
CA ALA A 68 6.18 1.17 -10.59
C ALA A 68 6.56 -0.22 -10.06
N ALA A 69 6.06 -0.63 -8.87
CA ALA A 69 6.34 -1.90 -8.22
C ALA A 69 7.83 -2.15 -7.92
N ARG A 70 8.63 -1.10 -7.72
CA ARG A 70 10.05 -1.22 -7.36
C ARG A 70 10.24 -1.65 -5.91
N GLY A 71 11.37 -2.31 -5.65
CA GLY A 71 11.78 -2.75 -4.32
C GLY A 71 11.23 -4.13 -3.94
N PRO A 72 11.35 -4.54 -2.67
CA PRO A 72 10.99 -5.87 -2.19
C PRO A 72 9.48 -6.01 -1.96
N LEU A 73 8.66 -5.63 -2.96
CA LEU A 73 7.21 -5.53 -2.89
C LEU A 73 6.55 -6.82 -2.39
N ALA A 74 6.91 -7.96 -2.99
CA ALA A 74 6.29 -9.24 -2.63
C ALA A 74 6.56 -9.63 -1.17
N ALA A 75 7.80 -9.38 -0.69
CA ALA A 75 8.16 -9.65 0.71
C ALA A 75 7.38 -8.77 1.69
N GLU A 76 7.13 -7.50 1.34
CA GLU A 76 6.34 -6.60 2.15
C GLU A 76 4.85 -7.00 2.17
N LEU A 77 4.27 -7.34 1.01
CA LEU A 77 2.88 -7.79 0.93
C LEU A 77 2.68 -9.11 1.68
N ALA A 78 3.63 -10.04 1.56
CA ALA A 78 3.61 -11.29 2.32
C ALA A 78 3.71 -11.05 3.84
N ALA A 79 4.56 -10.13 4.27
CA ALA A 79 4.64 -9.76 5.69
C ALA A 79 3.31 -9.19 6.19
N LEU A 80 2.66 -8.32 5.41
CA LEU A 80 1.35 -7.77 5.76
C LEU A 80 0.28 -8.86 5.88
N ALA A 81 0.29 -9.84 4.96
CA ALA A 81 -0.63 -10.97 4.99
C ALA A 81 -0.43 -11.86 6.22
N ARG A 82 0.83 -12.05 6.66
CA ARG A 82 1.16 -12.86 7.84
C ARG A 82 0.85 -12.18 9.18
N VAL A 83 0.69 -10.87 9.23
CA VAL A 83 0.30 -10.15 10.46
C VAL A 83 -1.05 -10.65 10.97
N GLU A 84 -1.98 -10.96 10.06
CA GLU A 84 -3.29 -11.52 10.38
C GLU A 84 -3.71 -12.47 9.24
N PRO A 85 -3.41 -13.77 9.37
CA PRO A 85 -3.59 -14.74 8.27
C PRO A 85 -5.04 -14.96 7.83
N THR A 86 -6.03 -14.57 8.64
CA THR A 86 -7.46 -14.64 8.31
C THR A 86 -7.93 -13.47 7.45
N CYS A 87 -7.12 -12.41 7.34
CA CYS A 87 -7.43 -11.20 6.59
C CYS A 87 -6.70 -11.20 5.25
N ALA A 88 -7.43 -11.18 4.15
CA ALA A 88 -6.84 -11.06 2.82
C ALA A 88 -6.17 -9.69 2.63
N VAL A 89 -5.18 -9.63 1.72
CA VAL A 89 -4.56 -8.37 1.29
C VAL A 89 -4.86 -8.15 -0.19
N TYR A 90 -5.62 -7.11 -0.48
CA TYR A 90 -5.88 -6.66 -1.84
C TYR A 90 -4.76 -5.72 -2.27
N PHE A 91 -4.01 -6.13 -3.26
CA PHE A 91 -3.01 -5.29 -3.91
C PHE A 91 -3.64 -4.62 -5.12
N VAL A 92 -3.86 -3.31 -5.02
CA VAL A 92 -4.48 -2.44 -6.04
C VAL A 92 -3.41 -1.53 -6.62
N PRO A 93 -2.58 -2.02 -7.56
CA PRO A 93 -1.39 -1.31 -8.03
C PRO A 93 -1.66 -0.19 -9.02
N ALA A 94 -2.83 -0.15 -9.65
CA ALA A 94 -3.17 0.84 -10.66
C ALA A 94 -3.24 2.28 -10.10
N PHE A 95 -2.81 3.23 -10.92
CA PHE A 95 -2.94 4.67 -10.68
C PHE A 95 -3.12 5.39 -12.03
N PRO A 96 -4.30 5.27 -12.64
CA PRO A 96 -4.55 5.69 -14.03
C PRO A 96 -4.22 7.15 -14.30
N ARG A 97 -4.52 8.06 -13.36
CA ARG A 97 -4.17 9.49 -13.47
C ARG A 97 -2.68 9.79 -13.59
N LEU A 98 -1.83 8.83 -13.22
CA LEU A 98 -0.38 8.88 -13.45
C LEU A 98 0.06 7.94 -14.56
N GLY A 99 -0.84 7.45 -15.42
CA GLY A 99 -0.53 6.52 -16.51
C GLY A 99 -0.15 5.12 -16.05
N ARG A 100 -0.44 4.71 -14.80
CA ARG A 100 -0.15 3.35 -14.30
C ARG A 100 -1.42 2.53 -14.38
N THR A 101 -1.45 1.56 -15.30
CA THR A 101 -2.58 0.65 -15.49
C THR A 101 -2.13 -0.80 -15.32
N VAL A 102 -3.07 -1.66 -14.97
CA VAL A 102 -2.82 -3.11 -14.86
C VAL A 102 -3.89 -3.85 -15.62
N THR A 103 -3.45 -4.71 -16.52
CA THR A 103 -4.31 -5.57 -17.34
C THR A 103 -3.72 -6.97 -17.33
N ASP A 104 -4.54 -7.97 -17.02
CA ASP A 104 -4.11 -9.38 -16.93
C ASP A 104 -2.88 -9.58 -16.02
N GLY A 105 -2.80 -8.80 -14.93
CA GLY A 105 -1.69 -8.83 -13.99
C GLY A 105 -0.39 -8.21 -14.51
N VAL A 106 -0.41 -7.54 -15.65
CA VAL A 106 0.75 -6.83 -16.25
C VAL A 106 0.64 -5.34 -15.96
N LEU A 107 1.70 -4.77 -15.38
CA LEU A 107 1.78 -3.33 -15.09
C LEU A 107 2.32 -2.57 -16.32
N TYR A 108 1.57 -1.57 -16.73
CA TYR A 108 1.93 -0.63 -17.78
C TYR A 108 2.17 0.76 -17.21
N ILE A 109 3.08 1.50 -17.83
CA ILE A 109 3.33 2.92 -17.58
C ILE A 109 3.19 3.66 -18.91
N ASP A 110 2.19 4.53 -19.00
CA ASP A 110 1.82 5.26 -20.22
C ASP A 110 1.65 4.31 -21.43
N GLY A 111 1.03 3.15 -21.19
CA GLY A 111 0.77 2.11 -22.21
C GLY A 111 1.95 1.21 -22.53
N VAL A 112 3.11 1.40 -21.90
CA VAL A 112 4.32 0.58 -22.11
C VAL A 112 4.50 -0.38 -20.91
N PRO A 113 4.76 -1.70 -21.14
CA PRO A 113 5.06 -2.61 -20.05
C PRO A 113 6.21 -2.08 -19.18
N VAL A 114 6.07 -2.11 -17.84
CA VAL A 114 7.01 -1.43 -16.93
C VAL A 114 8.46 -1.90 -17.10
N ALA A 115 8.70 -3.17 -17.44
CA ALA A 115 10.03 -3.70 -17.69
C ALA A 115 10.65 -3.22 -19.03
N GLU A 116 9.90 -2.53 -19.87
CA GLU A 116 10.38 -1.93 -21.12
C GLU A 116 10.63 -0.41 -20.96
N THR A 117 10.33 0.13 -19.79
CA THR A 117 10.50 1.56 -19.49
C THR A 117 11.86 1.83 -18.83
N ALA A 118 12.13 3.11 -18.53
CA ALA A 118 13.33 3.51 -17.78
C ALA A 118 13.45 2.82 -16.40
N PHE A 119 12.35 2.32 -15.82
CA PHE A 119 12.37 1.59 -14.56
C PHE A 119 13.10 0.25 -14.62
N ALA A 120 13.23 -0.37 -15.81
CA ALA A 120 14.07 -1.55 -16.01
C ALA A 120 15.55 -1.29 -15.71
N LYS A 121 15.98 -0.03 -15.83
CA LYS A 121 17.35 0.41 -15.63
C LYS A 121 17.55 1.23 -14.33
N ASP A 122 16.57 1.17 -13.41
CA ASP A 122 16.72 1.84 -12.11
C ASP A 122 17.96 1.31 -11.38
N PRO A 123 18.91 2.17 -10.98
CA PRO A 123 20.21 1.70 -10.46
C PRO A 123 20.12 1.00 -9.10
N ARG A 124 19.04 1.19 -8.36
CA ARG A 124 18.86 0.60 -7.02
C ARG A 124 17.79 -0.49 -6.96
N SER A 125 16.80 -0.41 -7.83
CA SER A 125 15.63 -1.32 -7.80
C SER A 125 15.14 -1.56 -9.23
N PRO A 126 15.95 -2.20 -10.10
CA PRO A 126 15.55 -2.46 -11.48
C PRO A 126 14.33 -3.38 -11.55
N ILE A 127 13.49 -3.16 -12.54
CA ILE A 127 12.30 -3.98 -12.82
C ILE A 127 12.64 -4.97 -13.91
N HIS A 128 12.54 -6.27 -13.62
CA HIS A 128 12.88 -7.35 -14.56
C HIS A 128 11.65 -8.02 -15.19
N THR A 129 10.47 -7.76 -14.67
CA THR A 129 9.21 -8.31 -15.21
C THR A 129 8.10 -7.29 -15.09
N SER A 130 7.25 -7.22 -16.10
CA SER A 130 6.01 -6.41 -16.05
C SER A 130 4.85 -7.19 -15.44
N SER A 131 4.94 -8.52 -15.33
CA SER A 131 3.91 -9.36 -14.73
C SER A 131 4.01 -9.30 -13.20
N LEU A 132 3.11 -8.56 -12.57
CA LEU A 132 2.99 -8.50 -11.10
C LEU A 132 2.61 -9.86 -10.53
N LEU A 133 1.79 -10.62 -11.24
CA LEU A 133 1.40 -11.97 -10.82
C LEU A 133 2.61 -12.90 -10.75
N THR A 134 3.47 -12.87 -11.77
CA THR A 134 4.73 -13.63 -11.80
C THR A 134 5.65 -13.19 -10.68
N LEU A 135 5.83 -11.86 -10.51
CA LEU A 135 6.67 -11.28 -9.47
C LEU A 135 6.23 -11.75 -8.08
N LEU A 136 4.95 -11.68 -7.79
CA LEU A 136 4.42 -12.09 -6.49
C LEU A 136 4.60 -13.59 -6.28
N ARG A 137 4.22 -14.43 -7.24
CA ARG A 137 4.32 -15.90 -7.12
C ARG A 137 5.74 -16.42 -6.99
N GLN A 138 6.71 -15.73 -7.58
CA GLN A 138 8.12 -16.14 -7.51
C GLN A 138 8.81 -15.69 -6.21
N GLN A 139 8.33 -14.63 -5.58
CA GLN A 139 9.00 -13.99 -4.45
C GLN A 139 8.30 -14.17 -3.09
N THR A 140 7.16 -14.88 -3.06
CA THR A 140 6.46 -15.22 -1.81
C THR A 140 5.86 -16.61 -1.87
N ASP A 141 5.79 -17.25 -0.70
CA ASP A 141 5.06 -18.50 -0.43
C ASP A 141 3.58 -18.27 -0.10
N VAL A 142 3.17 -17.02 0.04
CA VAL A 142 1.76 -16.66 0.30
C VAL A 142 0.95 -16.90 -0.96
N PRO A 143 -0.21 -17.59 -0.89
CA PRO A 143 -1.08 -17.81 -2.04
C PRO A 143 -1.49 -16.50 -2.70
N VAL A 144 -1.39 -16.43 -4.04
CA VAL A 144 -1.72 -15.25 -4.84
C VAL A 144 -2.79 -15.61 -5.87
N THR A 145 -3.89 -14.86 -5.88
CA THR A 145 -4.92 -14.92 -6.90
C THR A 145 -5.10 -13.57 -7.59
N GLN A 146 -5.72 -13.56 -8.74
CA GLN A 146 -6.08 -12.34 -9.46
C GLN A 146 -7.58 -12.06 -9.25
N SER A 147 -7.98 -10.80 -9.12
CA SER A 147 -9.35 -10.41 -8.77
C SER A 147 -10.40 -10.80 -9.83
N SER A 148 -9.97 -10.97 -11.10
CA SER A 148 -10.81 -11.46 -12.20
C SER A 148 -11.06 -12.98 -12.15
N GLY A 149 -10.32 -13.71 -11.29
CA GLY A 149 -10.44 -15.16 -11.11
C GLY A 149 -11.41 -15.55 -10.00
N LYS A 150 -11.83 -16.84 -9.98
CA LYS A 150 -12.52 -17.39 -8.82
C LYS A 150 -11.59 -17.28 -7.59
N ARG A 151 -12.10 -16.64 -6.55
CA ARG A 151 -11.40 -16.52 -5.28
C ARG A 151 -11.23 -17.93 -4.69
N GLU A 152 -10.00 -18.39 -4.53
CA GLU A 152 -9.73 -19.58 -3.75
C GLU A 152 -9.85 -19.20 -2.27
N ALA A 153 -10.52 -20.04 -1.48
CA ALA A 153 -10.75 -19.77 -0.04
C ALA A 153 -9.45 -19.57 0.77
N SER A 154 -8.32 -20.01 0.22
CA SER A 154 -6.99 -19.90 0.83
C SER A 154 -6.15 -18.73 0.31
N ALA A 155 -6.66 -17.91 -0.64
CA ALA A 155 -5.88 -16.82 -1.21
C ALA A 155 -5.72 -15.68 -0.21
N THR A 156 -4.49 -15.39 0.16
CA THR A 156 -4.16 -14.32 1.10
C THR A 156 -3.80 -13.01 0.40
N LEU A 157 -3.23 -13.09 -0.83
CA LEU A 157 -2.96 -11.93 -1.68
C LEU A 157 -3.88 -11.94 -2.89
N VAL A 158 -4.59 -10.83 -3.11
CA VAL A 158 -5.46 -10.64 -4.28
C VAL A 158 -4.90 -9.51 -5.13
N LEU A 159 -4.35 -9.83 -6.30
CA LEU A 159 -3.89 -8.84 -7.27
C LEU A 159 -5.10 -8.29 -8.04
N CYS A 160 -5.28 -6.97 -8.04
CA CYS A 160 -6.36 -6.30 -8.74
C CYS A 160 -5.86 -5.67 -10.04
N ASP A 161 -6.56 -5.94 -11.14
CA ASP A 161 -6.40 -5.20 -12.37
C ASP A 161 -7.11 -3.84 -12.26
N GLY A 162 -6.75 -2.89 -13.14
CA GLY A 162 -7.40 -1.59 -13.21
C GLY A 162 -6.78 -0.71 -14.30
N THR A 163 -7.64 -0.16 -15.14
CA THR A 163 -7.26 0.74 -16.23
C THR A 163 -7.85 2.13 -16.06
N THR A 164 -8.85 2.26 -15.20
CA THR A 164 -9.56 3.51 -14.89
C THR A 164 -9.58 3.76 -13.38
N ASP A 165 -9.86 5.00 -12.99
CA ASP A 165 -10.08 5.35 -11.57
C ASP A 165 -11.32 4.64 -11.00
N ASP A 166 -12.32 4.30 -11.85
CA ASP A 166 -13.49 3.51 -11.44
C ASP A 166 -13.10 2.06 -11.11
N ASP A 167 -12.19 1.44 -11.87
CA ASP A 167 -11.69 0.11 -11.56
C ASP A 167 -10.96 0.07 -10.21
N VAL A 168 -10.16 1.12 -9.95
CA VAL A 168 -9.47 1.28 -8.65
C VAL A 168 -10.47 1.39 -7.52
N ARG A 169 -11.51 2.22 -7.67
CA ARG A 169 -12.59 2.36 -6.67
C ARG A 169 -13.32 1.03 -6.45
N ALA A 170 -13.73 0.35 -7.52
CA ALA A 170 -14.42 -0.93 -7.42
C ALA A 170 -13.59 -2.00 -6.69
N SER A 171 -12.28 -2.02 -6.92
CA SER A 171 -11.35 -2.92 -6.21
C SER A 171 -11.26 -2.60 -4.73
N VAL A 172 -11.18 -1.31 -4.36
CA VAL A 172 -11.19 -0.84 -2.98
C VAL A 172 -12.51 -1.15 -2.28
N ASP A 173 -13.65 -0.89 -2.95
CA ASP A 173 -15.00 -1.20 -2.43
C ASP A 173 -15.15 -2.70 -2.13
N THR A 174 -14.62 -3.54 -3.02
CA THR A 174 -14.63 -5.00 -2.84
C THR A 174 -13.77 -5.41 -1.65
N ALA A 175 -12.57 -4.87 -1.54
CA ALA A 175 -11.68 -5.15 -0.40
C ALA A 175 -12.31 -4.73 0.92
N GLN A 176 -12.99 -3.58 0.97
CA GLN A 176 -13.69 -3.10 2.17
C GLN A 176 -14.85 -4.02 2.56
N ARG A 177 -15.68 -4.44 1.60
CA ARG A 177 -16.77 -5.41 1.85
C ARG A 177 -16.27 -6.75 2.36
N ASP A 178 -15.10 -7.16 1.93
CA ASP A 178 -14.44 -8.40 2.35
C ASP A 178 -13.71 -8.28 3.70
N GLY A 179 -13.68 -7.09 4.31
CA GLY A 179 -12.90 -6.82 5.51
C GLY A 179 -11.39 -7.01 5.30
N ALA A 180 -10.93 -6.84 4.07
CA ALA A 180 -9.55 -7.08 3.68
C ALA A 180 -8.66 -5.84 3.90
N ARG A 181 -7.35 -6.07 4.04
CA ARG A 181 -6.36 -5.00 3.99
C ARG A 181 -6.08 -4.58 2.57
N ILE A 182 -5.68 -3.33 2.38
CA ILE A 182 -5.39 -2.78 1.07
C ILE A 182 -3.94 -2.33 1.01
N ALA A 183 -3.30 -2.65 -0.11
CA ALA A 183 -1.99 -2.18 -0.48
C ALA A 183 -2.02 -1.57 -1.88
N GLY A 184 -1.28 -0.47 -2.10
CA GLY A 184 -1.24 0.17 -3.42
C GLY A 184 -0.50 1.52 -3.42
N PRO A 185 -0.42 2.20 -4.57
CA PRO A 185 0.07 3.56 -4.68
C PRO A 185 -0.92 4.57 -4.10
N ALA A 186 -0.66 5.87 -4.25
CA ALA A 186 -1.53 6.92 -3.70
C ALA A 186 -2.96 6.88 -4.24
N GLY A 187 -3.18 6.44 -5.49
CA GLY A 187 -4.52 6.34 -6.08
C GLY A 187 -5.47 5.42 -5.31
N ALA A 188 -5.00 4.24 -4.91
CA ALA A 188 -5.79 3.33 -4.10
C ALA A 188 -6.05 3.88 -2.68
N LEU A 189 -5.08 4.62 -2.10
CA LEU A 189 -5.31 5.31 -0.83
C LEU A 189 -6.39 6.40 -0.96
N GLU A 190 -6.35 7.18 -2.05
CA GLU A 190 -7.36 8.20 -2.30
C GLU A 190 -8.76 7.61 -2.44
N ALA A 191 -8.88 6.45 -3.10
CA ALA A 191 -10.14 5.71 -3.21
C ALA A 191 -10.60 5.12 -1.86
N LEU A 192 -9.67 4.79 -0.96
CA LEU A 192 -9.99 4.25 0.37
C LEU A 192 -10.49 5.31 1.34
N LEU A 193 -10.01 6.57 1.25
CA LEU A 193 -10.30 7.61 2.24
C LEU A 193 -11.81 7.84 2.51
N PRO A 194 -12.71 7.81 1.52
CA PRO A 194 -14.15 7.96 1.77
C PRO A 194 -14.77 6.84 2.62
N HIS A 195 -14.13 5.67 2.71
CA HIS A 195 -14.60 4.53 3.51
C HIS A 195 -14.10 4.57 4.95
N LEU A 196 -13.19 5.47 5.27
CA LEU A 196 -12.66 5.60 6.62
C LEU A 196 -13.49 6.61 7.39
N ASP A 197 -13.99 6.21 8.55
CA ASP A 197 -14.62 7.11 9.51
C ASP A 197 -13.51 7.89 10.23
N LEU A 198 -13.01 8.91 9.54
CA LEU A 198 -11.95 9.78 10.04
C LEU A 198 -12.56 11.09 10.51
N ASP A 199 -12.36 11.45 11.77
CA ASP A 199 -12.72 12.76 12.28
C ASP A 199 -12.11 13.86 11.42
N VAL A 200 -12.96 14.64 10.78
CA VAL A 200 -12.58 15.85 10.07
C VAL A 200 -12.50 16.98 11.11
N SER A 201 -11.33 17.13 11.73
CA SER A 201 -11.06 18.33 12.51
C SER A 201 -10.81 19.50 11.56
N GLU A 202 -11.25 20.70 11.98
CA GLU A 202 -11.06 21.91 11.18
C GLU A 202 -9.62 22.03 10.67
N PRO A 203 -9.41 22.50 9.41
CA PRO A 203 -8.08 22.67 8.86
C PRO A 203 -7.25 23.53 9.81
N LEU A 204 -6.10 23.05 10.25
CA LEU A 204 -5.10 23.89 10.88
C LEU A 204 -4.77 25.01 9.89
N GLU A 205 -5.32 26.20 10.10
CA GLU A 205 -4.88 27.40 9.43
C GLU A 205 -3.35 27.45 9.55
N SER A 206 -2.70 27.63 8.42
CA SER A 206 -1.25 27.72 8.35
C SER A 206 -0.82 28.89 9.25
N ARG A 207 -0.45 28.63 10.47
CA ARG A 207 0.36 29.53 11.27
C ARG A 207 1.75 29.59 10.65
N VAL A 208 1.84 30.24 9.52
CA VAL A 208 3.08 30.86 9.08
C VAL A 208 3.26 32.07 9.98
N ASP A 209 4.02 31.88 11.03
CA ASP A 209 4.50 32.97 11.86
C ASP A 209 5.39 33.86 10.95
N ARG A 210 4.79 34.93 10.42
CA ARG A 210 5.52 36.01 9.77
C ARG A 210 5.95 36.97 10.86
N SER A 211 6.96 36.60 11.61
CA SER A 211 7.65 37.52 12.49
C SER A 211 9.13 37.57 12.15
N SER A 212 9.49 38.72 11.56
CA SER A 212 10.79 39.36 11.44
C SER A 212 11.70 38.93 10.33
#